data_7b0a1ef168237253036604d870d248ac
#
_entry.id   7b0a1ef168237253036604d870d248ac
#
_cell.length_a   1.000
_cell.length_b   1.000
_cell.length_c   1.000
_cell.angle_alpha   90.00
_cell.angle_beta   90.00
_cell.angle_gamma   90.00
#
_symmetry.space_group_name_H-M   'P 1'
#
loop_
_entity.id
_entity.type
_entity.pdbx_description
1 polymer ?
#
loop_
_entity_poly.entity_id
_entity_poly.type
_entity_poly.pdbx_seq_one_letter_code
_entity_poly.pdbx_strand_id
1 'polypeptide(L)'
;MKFIKQIFLLGLGALMIAGCTSPEVRMHKAAFHGNARTVQHHLERGVSANAMTRSGTTSLHAAAYRGNAAVIDLLLLHGANPNLVDGRGWIPLHQAVDQGNGFVVEMLIKAGANVNTRMGGTGYTALDWANHRQWPGVANLIRKHGGHTSAELNAGRN
;
A
#
# COMPACT_ATOMS: atom_id res chain seq x y z
N MET A 1 -44.05 19.05 -22.49
CA MET A 1 -42.97 18.03 -22.52
C MET A 1 -41.68 18.62 -22.00
N LYS A 2 -41.58 18.99 -20.71
CA LYS A 2 -40.35 19.54 -20.06
C LYS A 2 -40.14 19.05 -18.61
N PHE A 3 -40.73 17.94 -18.20
CA PHE A 3 -40.68 17.47 -16.78
C PHE A 3 -39.97 16.15 -16.54
N ILE A 4 -39.25 15.58 -17.52
CA ILE A 4 -38.62 14.25 -17.36
C ILE A 4 -37.09 14.32 -17.16
N LYS A 5 -36.49 15.52 -17.22
CA LYS A 5 -35.00 15.66 -17.09
C LYS A 5 -34.48 15.95 -15.69
N GLN A 6 -35.33 16.08 -14.66
CA GLN A 6 -34.93 16.52 -13.35
C GLN A 6 -34.97 15.43 -12.24
N ILE A 7 -35.30 14.17 -12.60
CA ILE A 7 -35.40 13.07 -11.64
C ILE A 7 -34.10 12.22 -11.58
N PHE A 8 -33.12 12.46 -12.48
CA PHE A 8 -31.90 11.66 -12.53
C PHE A 8 -30.75 12.18 -11.66
N LEU A 9 -30.90 13.30 -10.92
CA LEU A 9 -29.83 13.89 -10.12
C LEU A 9 -30.00 13.73 -8.60
N LEU A 10 -31.06 13.09 -8.12
CA LEU A 10 -31.33 12.93 -6.68
C LEU A 10 -31.43 11.47 -6.21
N GLY A 11 -31.01 10.52 -7.04
CA GLY A 11 -31.14 9.07 -6.77
C GLY A 11 -29.85 8.34 -6.40
N LEU A 12 -28.71 9.02 -6.17
CA LEU A 12 -27.44 8.40 -5.78
C LEU A 12 -27.09 8.61 -4.30
N GLY A 13 -28.05 9.07 -3.52
CA GLY A 13 -27.96 9.19 -2.07
C GLY A 13 -28.67 8.01 -1.40
N ALA A 14 -27.90 7.14 -0.76
CA ALA A 14 -28.32 6.23 0.30
C ALA A 14 -29.24 5.05 -0.07
N LEU A 15 -28.69 4.03 -0.74
CA LEU A 15 -29.04 2.67 -0.33
C LEU A 15 -27.79 2.01 0.26
N MET A 16 -27.38 2.47 1.43
CA MET A 16 -26.52 1.71 2.34
C MET A 16 -27.33 0.50 2.84
N ILE A 17 -27.43 -0.53 2.01
CA ILE A 17 -27.86 -1.84 2.45
C ILE A 17 -26.75 -2.34 3.39
N ALA A 18 -27.10 -2.51 4.66
CA ALA A 18 -26.27 -3.14 5.67
C ALA A 18 -25.68 -4.45 5.10
N GLY A 19 -24.37 -4.49 4.87
CA GLY A 19 -23.67 -5.66 4.34
C GLY A 19 -22.88 -5.44 3.05
N CYS A 20 -23.05 -4.33 2.33
CA CYS A 20 -22.32 -4.08 1.10
C CYS A 20 -20.98 -3.36 1.43
N THR A 21 -19.90 -4.12 1.50
CA THR A 21 -18.56 -3.52 1.57
C THR A 21 -18.29 -2.70 0.30
N SER A 22 -17.72 -1.49 0.45
CA SER A 22 -17.41 -0.63 -0.69
C SER A 22 -16.46 -1.31 -1.70
N PRO A 23 -16.46 -0.90 -2.98
CA PRO A 23 -15.57 -1.48 -4.00
C PRO A 23 -14.10 -1.42 -3.59
N GLU A 24 -13.67 -0.36 -2.92
CA GLU A 24 -12.31 -0.16 -2.41
C GLU A 24 -11.95 -1.23 -1.37
N VAL A 25 -12.84 -1.49 -0.43
CA VAL A 25 -12.66 -2.53 0.61
C VAL A 25 -12.62 -3.92 -0.02
N ARG A 26 -13.44 -4.17 -1.06
CA ARG A 26 -13.40 -5.45 -1.79
C ARG A 26 -12.10 -5.62 -2.55
N MET A 27 -11.61 -4.57 -3.21
CA MET A 27 -10.31 -4.59 -3.89
C MET A 27 -9.15 -4.81 -2.90
N HIS A 28 -9.17 -4.12 -1.76
CA HIS A 28 -8.19 -4.31 -0.69
C HIS A 28 -8.19 -5.77 -0.18
N LYS A 29 -9.36 -6.36 0.05
CA LYS A 29 -9.48 -7.77 0.47
C LYS A 29 -8.98 -8.72 -0.62
N ALA A 30 -9.28 -8.45 -1.88
CA ALA A 30 -8.77 -9.23 -3.02
C ALA A 30 -7.24 -9.16 -3.11
N ALA A 31 -6.66 -7.97 -2.89
CA ALA A 31 -5.21 -7.76 -2.86
C ALA A 31 -4.54 -8.53 -1.72
N PHE A 32 -5.15 -8.53 -0.53
CA PHE A 32 -4.68 -9.33 0.61
C PHE A 32 -4.67 -10.83 0.32
N HIS A 33 -5.66 -11.35 -0.41
CA HIS A 33 -5.75 -12.77 -0.76
C HIS A 33 -5.03 -13.14 -2.07
N GLY A 34 -4.36 -12.20 -2.74
CA GLY A 34 -3.63 -12.44 -3.98
C GLY A 34 -4.54 -12.66 -5.20
N ASN A 35 -5.82 -12.28 -5.13
CA ASN A 35 -6.75 -12.44 -6.24
C ASN A 35 -6.58 -11.32 -7.27
N ALA A 36 -5.57 -11.46 -8.14
CA ALA A 36 -5.24 -10.47 -9.17
C ALA A 36 -6.41 -10.20 -10.12
N ARG A 37 -7.19 -11.24 -10.50
CA ARG A 37 -8.36 -11.06 -11.38
C ARG A 37 -9.41 -10.14 -10.76
N THR A 38 -9.71 -10.30 -9.48
CA THR A 38 -10.66 -9.42 -8.79
C THR A 38 -10.11 -8.01 -8.64
N VAL A 39 -8.81 -7.85 -8.35
CA VAL A 39 -8.16 -6.53 -8.30
C VAL A 39 -8.25 -5.84 -9.64
N GLN A 40 -7.89 -6.53 -10.73
CA GLN A 40 -7.97 -6.02 -12.10
C GLN A 40 -9.40 -5.56 -12.44
N HIS A 41 -10.40 -6.39 -12.16
CA HIS A 41 -11.81 -6.04 -12.40
C HIS A 41 -12.22 -4.74 -11.70
N HIS A 42 -11.77 -4.50 -10.46
CA HIS A 42 -12.08 -3.27 -9.74
C HIS A 42 -11.35 -2.05 -10.34
N LEU A 43 -10.08 -2.20 -10.73
CA LEU A 43 -9.29 -1.14 -11.38
C LEU A 43 -9.91 -0.74 -12.73
N GLU A 44 -10.32 -1.70 -13.56
CA GLU A 44 -11.00 -1.46 -14.85
C GLU A 44 -12.36 -0.75 -14.68
N ARG A 45 -13.02 -0.92 -13.54
CA ARG A 45 -14.25 -0.21 -13.18
C ARG A 45 -14.02 1.16 -12.54
N GLY A 46 -12.78 1.65 -12.54
CA GLY A 46 -12.42 2.99 -12.07
C GLY A 46 -12.20 3.09 -10.57
N VAL A 47 -12.07 1.97 -9.84
CA VAL A 47 -11.61 2.03 -8.44
C VAL A 47 -10.15 2.45 -8.42
N SER A 48 -9.84 3.51 -7.71
CA SER A 48 -8.46 4.02 -7.63
C SER A 48 -7.51 2.99 -7.02
N ALA A 49 -6.36 2.77 -7.65
CA ALA A 49 -5.28 1.94 -7.09
C ALA A 49 -4.75 2.49 -5.74
N ASN A 50 -4.97 3.79 -5.51
CA ASN A 50 -4.59 4.49 -4.28
C ASN A 50 -5.74 4.62 -3.27
N ALA A 51 -6.88 3.97 -3.50
CA ALA A 51 -8.00 3.99 -2.57
C ALA A 51 -7.58 3.46 -1.20
N MET A 52 -7.96 4.19 -0.16
CA MET A 52 -7.64 3.86 1.22
C MET A 52 -8.86 3.29 1.94
N THR A 53 -8.64 2.31 2.77
CA THR A 53 -9.63 1.85 3.77
C THR A 53 -9.75 2.87 4.90
N ARG A 54 -10.68 2.65 5.83
CA ARG A 54 -10.83 3.49 7.03
C ARG A 54 -9.57 3.54 7.91
N SER A 55 -8.72 2.53 7.84
CA SER A 55 -7.42 2.49 8.54
C SER A 55 -6.28 3.15 7.77
N GLY A 56 -6.56 3.79 6.64
CA GLY A 56 -5.56 4.40 5.77
C GLY A 56 -4.75 3.40 4.94
N THR A 57 -5.04 2.09 5.01
CA THR A 57 -4.31 1.09 4.21
C THR A 57 -4.81 1.08 2.76
N THR A 58 -3.88 0.97 1.79
CA THR A 58 -4.19 0.74 0.38
C THR A 58 -4.12 -0.74 0.01
N SER A 59 -4.62 -1.10 -1.18
CA SER A 59 -4.45 -2.46 -1.71
C SER A 59 -2.97 -2.85 -1.86
N LEU A 60 -2.08 -1.88 -2.13
CA LEU A 60 -0.64 -2.13 -2.21
C LEU A 60 -0.03 -2.51 -0.85
N HIS A 61 -0.48 -1.90 0.26
CA HIS A 61 -0.10 -2.34 1.61
C HIS A 61 -0.50 -3.79 1.88
N ALA A 62 -1.73 -4.15 1.53
CA ALA A 62 -2.25 -5.50 1.75
C ALA A 62 -1.50 -6.55 0.93
N ALA A 63 -1.21 -6.26 -0.34
CA ALA A 63 -0.44 -7.13 -1.23
C ALA A 63 1.02 -7.28 -0.76
N ALA A 64 1.64 -6.18 -0.32
CA ALA A 64 3.01 -6.18 0.20
C ALA A 64 3.14 -7.02 1.49
N TYR A 65 2.19 -6.86 2.42
CA TYR A 65 2.14 -7.66 3.65
C TYR A 65 2.03 -9.17 3.37
N ARG A 66 1.27 -9.56 2.33
CA ARG A 66 1.06 -10.97 1.97
C ARG A 66 2.08 -11.51 0.95
N GLY A 67 2.92 -10.66 0.40
CA GLY A 67 3.90 -11.06 -0.60
C GLY A 67 3.30 -11.36 -1.99
N ASN A 68 2.13 -10.82 -2.30
CA ASN A 68 1.39 -11.09 -3.53
C ASN A 68 1.97 -10.33 -4.73
N ALA A 69 3.09 -10.79 -5.27
CA ALA A 69 3.85 -10.11 -6.33
C ALA A 69 3.00 -9.74 -7.55
N ALA A 70 2.19 -10.66 -8.06
CA ALA A 70 1.34 -10.41 -9.23
C ALA A 70 0.33 -9.27 -8.99
N VAL A 71 -0.18 -9.14 -7.76
CA VAL A 71 -1.08 -8.03 -7.39
C VAL A 71 -0.30 -6.73 -7.24
N ILE A 72 0.93 -6.79 -6.70
CA ILE A 72 1.81 -5.62 -6.57
C ILE A 72 2.10 -5.05 -7.96
N ASP A 73 2.54 -5.89 -8.92
CA ASP A 73 2.81 -5.46 -10.29
C ASP A 73 1.58 -4.81 -10.93
N LEU A 74 0.42 -5.46 -10.79
CA LEU A 74 -0.83 -4.97 -11.33
C LEU A 74 -1.21 -3.59 -10.75
N LEU A 75 -1.10 -3.41 -9.45
CA LEU A 75 -1.41 -2.15 -8.78
C LEU A 75 -0.43 -1.04 -9.20
N LEU A 76 0.87 -1.34 -9.27
CA LEU A 76 1.90 -0.40 -9.71
C LEU A 76 1.69 0.02 -11.17
N LEU A 77 1.34 -0.91 -12.06
CA LEU A 77 0.99 -0.64 -13.46
C LEU A 77 -0.20 0.33 -13.58
N HIS A 78 -1.15 0.26 -12.62
CA HIS A 78 -2.30 1.16 -12.55
C HIS A 78 -2.06 2.42 -11.68
N GLY A 79 -0.80 2.78 -11.45
CA GLY A 79 -0.43 4.02 -10.77
C GLY A 79 -0.57 3.99 -9.25
N ALA A 80 -0.48 2.82 -8.61
CA ALA A 80 -0.38 2.77 -7.17
C ALA A 80 0.89 3.49 -6.69
N ASN A 81 0.74 4.41 -5.75
CA ASN A 81 1.84 5.13 -5.15
C ASN A 81 2.46 4.32 -4.00
N PRO A 82 3.73 3.86 -4.11
CA PRO A 82 4.38 3.04 -3.09
C PRO A 82 4.76 3.82 -1.81
N ASN A 83 4.54 5.14 -1.79
CA ASN A 83 4.90 6.01 -0.67
C ASN A 83 3.70 6.50 0.15
N LEU A 84 2.49 6.03 -0.14
CA LEU A 84 1.34 6.34 0.71
C LEU A 84 1.52 5.68 2.08
N VAL A 85 1.20 6.45 3.14
CA VAL A 85 1.30 5.97 4.51
C VAL A 85 -0.07 5.50 5.02
N ASP A 86 -0.07 4.40 5.77
CA ASP A 86 -1.27 3.92 6.48
C ASP A 86 -1.48 4.71 7.80
N GLY A 87 -2.56 4.39 8.54
CA GLY A 87 -2.88 5.03 9.83
C GLY A 87 -1.80 4.86 10.92
N ARG A 88 -0.81 4.00 10.71
CA ARG A 88 0.36 3.82 11.60
C ARG A 88 1.58 4.60 11.10
N GLY A 89 1.49 5.28 9.96
CA GLY A 89 2.61 5.93 9.30
C GLY A 89 3.53 4.94 8.56
N TRP A 90 3.03 3.78 8.16
CA TRP A 90 3.77 2.79 7.39
C TRP A 90 3.48 2.92 5.91
N ILE A 91 4.50 2.83 5.06
CA ILE A 91 4.37 2.61 3.61
C ILE A 91 4.38 1.10 3.30
N PRO A 92 3.96 0.66 2.10
CA PRO A 92 3.98 -0.76 1.71
C PRO A 92 5.32 -1.46 1.90
N LEU A 93 6.45 -0.73 1.73
CA LEU A 93 7.80 -1.26 1.98
C LEU A 93 7.96 -1.77 3.42
N HIS A 94 7.46 -1.04 4.41
CA HIS A 94 7.54 -1.47 5.81
C HIS A 94 6.78 -2.77 6.06
N GLN A 95 5.63 -2.97 5.37
CA GLN A 95 4.86 -4.21 5.43
C GLN A 95 5.66 -5.41 4.87
N ALA A 96 6.35 -5.21 3.74
CA ALA A 96 7.18 -6.24 3.13
C ALA A 96 8.40 -6.60 4.00
N VAL A 97 9.02 -5.59 4.61
CA VAL A 97 10.14 -5.77 5.55
C VAL A 97 9.70 -6.52 6.81
N ASP A 98 8.51 -6.19 7.36
CA ASP A 98 7.95 -6.87 8.52
C ASP A 98 7.82 -8.39 8.30
N GLN A 99 7.49 -8.79 7.07
CA GLN A 99 7.38 -10.20 6.68
C GLN A 99 8.70 -10.83 6.23
N GLY A 100 9.80 -10.07 6.19
CA GLY A 100 11.10 -10.56 5.71
C GLY A 100 11.13 -10.89 4.20
N ASN A 101 10.17 -10.40 3.43
CA ASN A 101 10.05 -10.74 2.00
C ASN A 101 10.97 -9.87 1.13
N GLY A 102 12.23 -10.29 0.99
CA GLY A 102 13.25 -9.56 0.21
C GLY A 102 12.85 -9.33 -1.25
N PHE A 103 12.14 -10.26 -1.87
CA PHE A 103 11.68 -10.11 -3.25
C PHE A 103 10.69 -8.93 -3.40
N VAL A 104 9.68 -8.87 -2.53
CA VAL A 104 8.71 -7.76 -2.53
C VAL A 104 9.36 -6.44 -2.10
N VAL A 105 10.30 -6.48 -1.17
CA VAL A 105 11.11 -5.30 -0.79
C VAL A 105 11.81 -4.73 -2.02
N GLU A 106 12.48 -5.59 -2.81
CA GLU A 106 13.17 -5.15 -4.03
C GLU A 106 12.21 -4.60 -5.09
N MET A 107 11.05 -5.25 -5.29
CA MET A 107 10.00 -4.77 -6.21
C MET A 107 9.55 -3.35 -5.84
N LEU A 108 9.24 -3.11 -4.58
CA LEU A 108 8.76 -1.81 -4.11
C LEU A 108 9.83 -0.73 -4.20
N ILE A 109 11.09 -1.06 -3.90
CA ILE A 109 12.22 -0.12 -4.06
C ILE A 109 12.39 0.26 -5.54
N LYS A 110 12.36 -0.71 -6.46
CA LYS A 110 12.41 -0.46 -7.91
C LYS A 110 11.23 0.38 -8.40
N ALA A 111 10.08 0.27 -7.75
CA ALA A 111 8.90 1.10 -8.02
C ALA A 111 8.96 2.51 -7.38
N GLY A 112 10.08 2.89 -6.75
CA GLY A 112 10.28 4.22 -6.17
C GLY A 112 9.81 4.36 -4.72
N ALA A 113 9.67 3.26 -3.96
CA ALA A 113 9.44 3.36 -2.53
C ALA A 113 10.65 4.03 -1.84
N ASN A 114 10.39 5.04 -1.02
CA ASN A 114 11.43 5.72 -0.26
C ASN A 114 11.93 4.85 0.89
N VAL A 115 13.14 4.32 0.74
CA VAL A 115 13.78 3.40 1.71
C VAL A 115 14.05 4.04 3.07
N ASN A 116 14.07 5.38 3.14
CA ASN A 116 14.38 6.15 4.34
C ASN A 116 13.14 6.77 4.99
N THR A 117 11.94 6.40 4.55
CA THR A 117 10.69 6.81 5.20
C THR A 117 10.69 6.28 6.64
N ARG A 118 10.32 7.16 7.58
CA ARG A 118 10.21 6.82 9.01
C ARG A 118 8.80 6.34 9.32
N MET A 119 8.70 5.25 10.04
CA MET A 119 7.44 4.74 10.60
C MET A 119 6.88 5.71 11.63
N GLY A 120 5.56 5.88 11.64
CA GLY A 120 4.87 6.59 12.71
C GLY A 120 5.10 5.92 14.08
N GLY A 121 5.08 6.72 15.13
CA GLY A 121 5.23 6.24 16.51
C GLY A 121 6.67 5.90 16.92
N THR A 122 7.35 5.01 16.20
CA THR A 122 8.72 4.59 16.53
C THR A 122 9.81 5.47 15.93
N GLY A 123 9.52 6.12 14.79
CA GLY A 123 10.52 6.83 14.00
C GLY A 123 11.54 5.93 13.31
N TYR A 124 11.36 4.62 13.33
CA TYR A 124 12.25 3.65 12.67
C TYR A 124 12.15 3.74 11.16
N THR A 125 13.27 3.56 10.47
CA THR A 125 13.30 3.31 9.03
C THR A 125 13.06 1.84 8.71
N ALA A 126 12.90 1.53 7.43
CA ALA A 126 12.83 0.14 6.97
C ALA A 126 14.07 -0.68 7.38
N LEU A 127 15.26 -0.04 7.41
CA LEU A 127 16.51 -0.69 7.85
C LEU A 127 16.53 -0.97 9.35
N ASP A 128 16.07 -0.01 10.19
CA ASP A 128 15.95 -0.26 11.63
C ASP A 128 15.02 -1.45 11.90
N TRP A 129 13.89 -1.50 11.16
CA TRP A 129 12.92 -2.56 11.32
C TRP A 129 13.44 -3.92 10.88
N ALA A 130 14.17 -3.99 9.75
CA ALA A 130 14.83 -5.22 9.30
C ALA A 130 15.83 -5.75 10.32
N ASN A 131 16.63 -4.85 10.95
CA ASN A 131 17.57 -5.21 12.01
C ASN A 131 16.83 -5.69 13.27
N HIS A 132 15.76 -4.99 13.69
CA HIS A 132 14.93 -5.37 14.83
C HIS A 132 14.28 -6.75 14.65
N ARG A 133 13.83 -7.05 13.44
CA ARG A 133 13.24 -8.35 13.06
C ARG A 133 14.28 -9.45 12.80
N GLN A 134 15.57 -9.11 12.84
CA GLN A 134 16.68 -10.03 12.55
C GLN A 134 16.60 -10.64 11.12
N TRP A 135 16.33 -9.78 10.14
CA TRP A 135 16.33 -10.12 8.71
C TRP A 135 17.58 -9.61 8.01
N PRO A 136 18.78 -10.25 8.18
CA PRO A 136 20.04 -9.71 7.65
C PRO A 136 20.06 -9.60 6.13
N GLY A 137 19.41 -10.52 5.41
CA GLY A 137 19.30 -10.46 3.95
C GLY A 137 18.51 -9.24 3.47
N VAL A 138 17.39 -8.92 4.15
CA VAL A 138 16.57 -7.74 3.84
C VAL A 138 17.30 -6.46 4.25
N ALA A 139 17.99 -6.45 5.39
CA ALA A 139 18.79 -5.31 5.83
C ALA A 139 19.90 -4.97 4.82
N ASN A 140 20.63 -5.97 4.35
CA ASN A 140 21.67 -5.80 3.34
C ASN A 140 21.08 -5.29 2.01
N LEU A 141 19.92 -5.81 1.59
CA LEU A 141 19.23 -5.35 0.39
C LEU A 141 18.85 -3.86 0.51
N ILE A 142 18.28 -3.46 1.64
CA ILE A 142 17.90 -2.06 1.91
C ILE A 142 19.14 -1.16 1.89
N ARG A 143 20.24 -1.57 2.53
CA ARG A 143 21.52 -0.82 2.51
C ARG A 143 22.05 -0.64 1.10
N LYS A 144 22.03 -1.69 0.27
CA LYS A 144 22.46 -1.65 -1.14
C LYS A 144 21.70 -0.57 -1.93
N HIS A 145 20.45 -0.29 -1.55
CA HIS A 145 19.61 0.72 -2.18
C HIS A 145 19.59 2.08 -1.43
N GLY A 146 20.63 2.37 -0.64
CA GLY A 146 20.77 3.67 0.05
C GLY A 146 19.89 3.82 1.30
N GLY A 147 19.47 2.71 1.90
CA GLY A 147 18.77 2.73 3.17
C GLY A 147 19.71 3.01 4.34
N HIS A 148 19.26 3.89 5.22
CA HIS A 148 19.94 4.29 6.46
C HIS A 148 19.08 3.97 7.66
N THR A 149 19.73 3.78 8.81
CA THR A 149 19.01 3.75 10.10
C THR A 149 18.55 5.15 10.49
N SER A 150 17.60 5.21 11.40
CA SER A 150 17.13 6.50 11.96
C SER A 150 18.26 7.25 12.67
N ALA A 151 19.20 6.54 13.29
CA ALA A 151 20.40 7.11 13.94
C ALA A 151 21.35 7.74 12.91
N GLU A 152 21.64 7.04 11.80
CA GLU A 152 22.49 7.54 10.71
C GLU A 152 21.88 8.80 10.05
N LEU A 153 20.56 8.81 9.82
CA LEU A 153 19.86 9.98 9.27
C LEU A 153 19.86 11.19 10.21
N ASN A 154 19.92 10.96 11.52
CA ASN A 154 20.04 12.05 12.50
C ASN A 154 21.48 12.61 12.56
N ALA A 155 22.49 11.74 12.49
CA ALA A 155 23.89 12.13 12.52
C ALA A 155 24.31 13.00 11.31
N GLY A 156 23.72 12.80 10.15
CA GLY A 156 23.98 13.59 8.94
C GLY A 156 23.32 14.98 8.90
N ARG A 157 22.61 15.39 9.96
CA ARG A 157 21.93 16.71 10.06
C ARG A 157 22.66 17.73 10.94
N ASN A 158 23.83 17.37 11.50
CA ASN A 158 24.63 18.25 12.37
C ASN A 158 25.77 18.90 11.57
#